data_db2caac48698b15ea31ae1442de74c2f
#
_entry.id   db2caac48698b15ea31ae1442de74c2f
#
_cell.length_a   1.000
_cell.length_b   1.000
_cell.length_c   1.000
_cell.angle_alpha   90.00
_cell.angle_beta   90.00
_cell.angle_gamma   90.00
#
_symmetry.space_group_name_H-M   'P 1'
#
loop_
_entity.id
_entity.type
_entity.pdbx_description
1 polymer ?
#
loop_
_entity_poly.entity_id
_entity_poly.type
_entity_poly.pdbx_seq_one_letter_code
_entity_poly.pdbx_strand_id
1 'polypeptide(L)'
;MIAGAYASNVFKETISHIKDAKNTSIITVGRRGKEYFVPRKYDVLNSYMGFTERPEYQNARQIAVEIMEHFSKGDYKEVYLVYTKFVSAISAIPQTIKLLPFTAPESSDHKPTAEYIYEPSAQSVLGYLLPQYIITTIYASLLQSAASELSSRMNAMSNATDNAEELISKLDLHYNKVRQAGITREITEIVGGAEAHHSD
;
A
#
# COMPACT_ATOMS: atom_id res chain seq x y z
N MET A 1 -4.13 4.51 11.15
CA MET A 1 -3.58 4.07 9.86
C MET A 1 -4.07 5.04 8.80
N ILE A 2 -3.18 5.84 8.21
CA ILE A 2 -3.55 6.98 7.34
C ILE A 2 -3.95 6.54 5.91
N ALA A 3 -3.58 5.33 5.50
CA ALA A 3 -3.86 4.78 4.16
C ALA A 3 -4.90 3.65 4.17
N GLY A 4 -5.88 3.69 5.07
CA GLY A 4 -6.96 2.71 5.15
C GLY A 4 -6.47 1.25 5.22
N ALA A 5 -7.08 0.37 4.42
CA ALA A 5 -6.78 -1.06 4.40
C ALA A 5 -5.58 -1.47 3.51
N TYR A 6 -4.88 -0.51 2.88
CA TYR A 6 -3.79 -0.77 1.92
C TYR A 6 -2.79 -1.81 2.41
N ALA A 7 -2.12 -1.54 3.54
CA ALA A 7 -1.09 -2.44 4.06
C ALA A 7 -1.65 -3.81 4.47
N SER A 8 -2.83 -3.86 5.08
CA SER A 8 -3.45 -5.12 5.51
C SER A 8 -3.82 -6.03 4.35
N ASN A 9 -4.22 -5.45 3.21
CA ASN A 9 -4.54 -6.22 2.01
C ASN A 9 -3.29 -6.86 1.39
N VAL A 10 -2.16 -6.11 1.34
CA VAL A 10 -0.87 -6.67 0.89
C VAL A 10 -0.41 -7.81 1.81
N PHE A 11 -0.54 -7.64 3.13
CA PHE A 11 -0.16 -8.69 4.08
C PHE A 11 -1.01 -9.95 3.94
N LYS A 12 -2.32 -9.80 3.76
CA LYS A 12 -3.22 -10.95 3.51
C LYS A 12 -2.83 -11.69 2.23
N GLU A 13 -2.57 -10.95 1.14
CA GLU A 13 -2.12 -11.53 -0.12
C GLU A 13 -0.80 -12.26 0.05
N THR A 14 0.17 -11.67 0.75
CA THR A 14 1.46 -12.32 1.05
C THR A 14 1.26 -13.61 1.81
N ILE A 15 0.47 -13.60 2.89
CA ILE A 15 0.24 -14.78 3.72
C ILE A 15 -0.49 -15.88 2.94
N SER A 16 -1.43 -15.53 2.06
CA SER A 16 -2.14 -16.54 1.24
C SER A 16 -1.21 -17.31 0.31
N HIS A 17 -0.09 -16.71 -0.10
CA HIS A 17 0.92 -17.35 -0.95
C HIS A 17 1.98 -18.13 -0.16
N ILE A 18 2.15 -17.86 1.13
CA ILE A 18 3.10 -18.59 1.99
C ILE A 18 2.50 -19.95 2.35
N LYS A 19 3.01 -21.01 1.73
CA LYS A 19 2.61 -22.39 2.02
C LYS A 19 3.30 -22.93 3.26
N ASP A 20 4.55 -22.58 3.45
CA ASP A 20 5.38 -23.02 4.60
C ASP A 20 6.24 -21.85 5.08
N ALA A 21 5.92 -21.34 6.26
CA ALA A 21 6.63 -20.20 6.85
C ALA A 21 8.09 -20.50 7.21
N LYS A 22 8.46 -21.79 7.40
CA LYS A 22 9.82 -22.17 7.76
C LYS A 22 10.77 -22.17 6.55
N ASN A 23 10.21 -22.40 5.36
CA ASN A 23 10.97 -22.46 4.11
C ASN A 23 10.76 -21.21 3.24
N THR A 24 10.23 -20.15 3.85
CA THR A 24 9.96 -18.88 3.13
C THR A 24 10.66 -17.74 3.83
N SER A 25 11.51 -17.05 3.12
CA SER A 25 12.13 -15.80 3.59
C SER A 25 11.51 -14.60 2.87
N ILE A 26 11.45 -13.47 3.55
CA ILE A 26 10.75 -12.28 3.10
C ILE A 26 11.73 -11.10 3.02
N ILE A 27 11.71 -10.38 1.91
CA ILE A 27 12.32 -9.06 1.80
C ILE A 27 11.18 -8.05 1.85
N THR A 28 11.23 -7.12 2.79
CA THR A 28 10.19 -6.12 2.96
C THR A 28 10.63 -4.76 2.43
N VAL A 29 9.72 -4.07 1.74
CA VAL A 29 9.91 -2.67 1.35
C VAL A 29 8.90 -1.82 2.11
N GLY A 30 9.41 -0.93 2.95
CA GLY A 30 8.60 -0.08 3.82
C GLY A 30 8.55 -0.55 5.27
N ARG A 31 8.39 0.43 6.16
CA ARG A 31 8.38 0.23 7.61
C ARG A 31 7.29 -0.75 8.07
N ARG A 32 6.10 -0.67 7.48
CA ARG A 32 4.94 -1.49 7.87
C ARG A 32 5.14 -2.97 7.62
N GLY A 33 5.84 -3.35 6.55
CA GLY A 33 6.20 -4.74 6.29
C GLY A 33 7.06 -5.31 7.41
N LYS A 34 8.12 -4.60 7.78
CA LYS A 34 8.99 -5.00 8.90
C LYS A 34 8.21 -5.13 10.21
N GLU A 35 7.43 -4.11 10.58
CA GLU A 35 6.61 -4.10 11.81
C GLU A 35 5.59 -5.23 11.86
N TYR A 36 5.14 -5.73 10.71
CA TYR A 36 4.17 -6.81 10.64
C TYR A 36 4.80 -8.20 10.70
N PHE A 37 5.83 -8.46 9.90
CA PHE A 37 6.39 -9.81 9.74
C PHE A 37 7.39 -10.19 10.82
N VAL A 38 8.26 -9.27 11.27
CA VAL A 38 9.29 -9.57 12.29
C VAL A 38 8.68 -10.04 13.62
N PRO A 39 7.68 -9.37 14.23
CA PRO A 39 7.10 -9.84 15.50
C PRO A 39 6.37 -11.18 15.39
N ARG A 40 5.94 -11.54 14.17
CA ARG A 40 5.26 -12.82 13.87
C ARG A 40 6.22 -13.97 13.56
N LYS A 41 7.54 -13.73 13.74
CA LYS A 41 8.60 -14.72 13.57
C LYS A 41 8.71 -15.27 12.13
N TYR A 42 8.33 -14.48 11.13
CA TYR A 42 8.70 -14.77 9.75
C TYR A 42 10.18 -14.48 9.56
N ASP A 43 10.83 -15.25 8.72
CA ASP A 43 12.22 -15.00 8.34
C ASP A 43 12.28 -13.79 7.40
N VAL A 44 12.79 -12.67 7.91
CA VAL A 44 12.93 -11.42 7.15
C VAL A 44 14.41 -11.18 6.88
N LEU A 45 14.83 -11.48 5.64
CA LEU A 45 16.22 -11.32 5.20
C LEU A 45 16.66 -9.86 5.24
N ASN A 46 15.86 -8.98 4.68
CA ASN A 46 16.18 -7.57 4.59
C ASN A 46 14.92 -6.69 4.61
N SER A 47 15.10 -5.42 5.00
CA SER A 47 14.02 -4.44 5.08
C SER A 47 14.49 -3.11 4.50
N TYR A 48 14.01 -2.78 3.33
CA TYR A 48 14.29 -1.53 2.67
C TYR A 48 13.34 -0.43 3.13
N MET A 49 13.86 0.73 3.48
CA MET A 49 13.09 1.86 4.03
C MET A 49 13.55 3.19 3.41
N GLY A 50 12.70 4.21 3.49
CA GLY A 50 13.08 5.60 3.15
C GLY A 50 12.71 6.05 1.73
N PHE A 51 12.26 5.15 0.84
CA PHE A 51 11.94 5.51 -0.55
C PHE A 51 10.53 5.05 -1.01
N THR A 52 9.68 4.61 -0.10
CA THR A 52 8.35 4.07 -0.46
C THR A 52 7.43 5.08 -1.12
N GLU A 53 7.56 6.37 -0.79
CA GLU A 53 6.75 7.44 -1.40
C GLU A 53 7.29 7.93 -2.75
N ARG A 54 8.61 7.83 -2.96
CA ARG A 54 9.30 8.22 -4.19
C ARG A 54 10.38 7.20 -4.53
N PRO A 55 9.99 6.02 -5.03
CA PRO A 55 10.95 5.01 -5.41
C PRO A 55 11.74 5.43 -6.64
N GLU A 56 13.04 5.22 -6.59
CA GLU A 56 13.97 5.45 -7.69
C GLU A 56 14.41 4.13 -8.31
N TYR A 57 14.87 4.19 -9.56
CA TYR A 57 15.40 3.02 -10.26
C TYR A 57 16.55 2.34 -9.50
N GLN A 58 17.40 3.12 -8.83
CA GLN A 58 18.50 2.60 -8.02
C GLN A 58 18.02 1.74 -6.85
N ASN A 59 16.90 2.08 -6.23
CA ASN A 59 16.31 1.29 -5.16
C ASN A 59 15.85 -0.08 -5.68
N ALA A 60 15.19 -0.11 -6.85
CA ALA A 60 14.78 -1.35 -7.48
C ALA A 60 15.99 -2.22 -7.89
N ARG A 61 17.07 -1.58 -8.37
CA ARG A 61 18.30 -2.26 -8.73
C ARG A 61 18.96 -2.94 -7.53
N GLN A 62 19.02 -2.26 -6.37
CA GLN A 62 19.58 -2.84 -5.14
C GLN A 62 18.82 -4.09 -4.72
N ILE A 63 17.49 -4.02 -4.70
CA ILE A 63 16.62 -5.16 -4.38
C ILE A 63 16.82 -6.30 -5.39
N ALA A 64 16.84 -5.97 -6.68
CA ALA A 64 17.02 -6.95 -7.75
C ALA A 64 18.35 -7.69 -7.65
N VAL A 65 19.45 -6.98 -7.37
CA VAL A 65 20.80 -7.58 -7.22
C VAL A 65 20.78 -8.59 -6.07
N GLU A 66 20.27 -8.22 -4.89
CA GLU A 66 20.18 -9.10 -3.73
C GLU A 66 19.37 -10.36 -4.06
N ILE A 67 18.20 -10.21 -4.69
CA ILE A 67 17.35 -11.33 -5.10
C ILE A 67 18.09 -12.26 -6.08
N MET A 68 18.74 -11.70 -7.10
CA MET A 68 19.48 -12.46 -8.10
C MET A 68 20.68 -13.20 -7.49
N GLU A 69 21.37 -12.61 -6.53
CA GLU A 69 22.48 -13.25 -5.81
C GLU A 69 22.01 -14.49 -5.03
N HIS A 70 20.95 -14.35 -4.24
CA HIS A 70 20.39 -15.47 -3.49
C HIS A 70 19.86 -16.58 -4.41
N PHE A 71 19.20 -16.20 -5.49
CA PHE A 71 18.70 -17.18 -6.47
C PHE A 71 19.84 -17.91 -7.19
N SER A 72 20.91 -17.20 -7.57
CA SER A 72 22.08 -17.80 -8.24
C SER A 72 22.87 -18.73 -7.34
N LYS A 73 22.90 -18.47 -6.01
CA LYS A 73 23.50 -19.36 -5.01
C LYS A 73 22.68 -20.63 -4.77
N GLY A 74 21.43 -20.67 -5.26
CA GLY A 74 20.54 -21.80 -5.06
C GLY A 74 19.84 -21.80 -3.70
N ASP A 75 19.88 -20.70 -2.96
CA ASP A 75 19.24 -20.57 -1.65
C ASP A 75 17.72 -20.73 -1.76
N TYR A 76 17.13 -20.29 -2.88
CA TYR A 76 15.70 -20.31 -3.13
C TYR A 76 15.35 -20.88 -4.50
N LYS A 77 14.27 -21.67 -4.56
CA LYS A 77 13.74 -22.26 -5.80
C LYS A 77 12.86 -21.32 -6.59
N GLU A 78 12.16 -20.44 -5.90
CA GLU A 78 11.17 -19.53 -6.49
C GLU A 78 11.19 -18.19 -5.78
N VAL A 79 10.97 -17.13 -6.54
CA VAL A 79 10.85 -15.77 -6.01
C VAL A 79 9.53 -15.18 -6.51
N TYR A 80 8.75 -14.68 -5.56
CA TYR A 80 7.49 -14.02 -5.80
C TYR A 80 7.57 -12.55 -5.41
N LEU A 81 6.94 -11.70 -6.19
CA LEU A 81 6.80 -10.28 -5.91
C LEU A 81 5.34 -9.98 -5.61
N VAL A 82 5.07 -9.54 -4.37
CA VAL A 82 3.74 -9.12 -3.94
C VAL A 82 3.69 -7.60 -3.88
N TYR A 83 2.77 -7.00 -4.60
CA TYR A 83 2.61 -5.56 -4.70
C TYR A 83 1.15 -5.18 -4.89
N THR A 84 0.84 -3.91 -4.81
CA THR A 84 -0.51 -3.42 -5.11
C THR A 84 -0.54 -2.79 -6.49
N LYS A 85 -1.32 -3.38 -7.38
CA LYS A 85 -1.58 -2.83 -8.71
C LYS A 85 -2.54 -1.66 -8.60
N PHE A 86 -2.11 -0.51 -9.08
CA PHE A 86 -2.94 0.67 -9.21
C PHE A 86 -3.90 0.52 -10.39
N VAL A 87 -5.20 0.57 -10.14
CA VAL A 87 -6.22 0.49 -11.18
C VAL A 87 -6.87 1.86 -11.38
N SER A 88 -7.22 2.52 -10.29
CA SER A 88 -7.80 3.87 -10.29
C SER A 88 -7.59 4.53 -8.93
N ALA A 89 -7.96 5.81 -8.82
CA ALA A 89 -7.89 6.55 -7.56
C ALA A 89 -8.71 5.89 -6.42
N ILE A 90 -9.71 5.09 -6.75
CA ILE A 90 -10.60 4.44 -5.76
C ILE A 90 -10.32 2.94 -5.65
N SER A 91 -9.60 2.35 -6.62
CA SER A 91 -9.41 0.90 -6.73
C SER A 91 -7.93 0.55 -6.86
N ALA A 92 -7.46 -0.24 -5.92
CA ALA A 92 -6.12 -0.79 -5.89
C ALA A 92 -6.20 -2.28 -5.47
N ILE A 93 -5.57 -3.15 -6.24
CA ILE A 93 -5.70 -4.60 -6.10
C ILE A 93 -4.34 -5.20 -5.72
N PRO A 94 -4.22 -5.92 -4.60
CA PRO A 94 -3.02 -6.69 -4.30
C PRO A 94 -2.82 -7.75 -5.38
N GLN A 95 -1.61 -7.90 -5.85
CA GLN A 95 -1.24 -8.86 -6.88
C GLN A 95 0.07 -9.52 -6.53
N THR A 96 0.16 -10.82 -6.81
CA THR A 96 1.37 -11.62 -6.71
C THR A 96 1.81 -12.04 -8.10
N ILE A 97 3.08 -11.83 -8.42
CA ILE A 97 3.70 -12.31 -9.65
C ILE A 97 4.91 -13.18 -9.31
N LYS A 98 5.10 -14.25 -10.07
CA LYS A 98 6.31 -15.06 -10.01
C LYS A 98 7.41 -14.32 -10.75
N LEU A 99 8.47 -13.96 -10.04
CA LEU A 99 9.59 -13.21 -10.59
C LEU A 99 10.67 -14.16 -11.13
N LEU A 100 10.95 -15.24 -10.40
CA LEU A 100 11.93 -16.26 -10.75
C LEU A 100 11.43 -17.65 -10.37
N PRO A 101 11.80 -18.72 -11.12
CA PRO A 101 12.42 -18.67 -12.43
C PRO A 101 11.48 -18.11 -13.51
N PHE A 102 12.06 -17.63 -14.61
CA PHE A 102 11.27 -17.21 -15.74
C PHE A 102 10.54 -18.41 -16.34
N THR A 103 9.23 -18.31 -16.43
CA THR A 103 8.41 -19.21 -17.24
C THR A 103 8.18 -18.53 -18.58
N ALA A 104 8.64 -19.17 -19.66
CA ALA A 104 8.27 -18.70 -20.98
C ALA A 104 6.72 -18.70 -21.07
N PRO A 105 6.09 -17.61 -21.57
CA PRO A 105 4.67 -17.66 -21.83
C PRO A 105 4.40 -18.84 -22.76
N GLU A 106 3.39 -19.65 -22.41
CA GLU A 106 2.90 -20.68 -23.32
C GLU A 106 2.59 -19.98 -24.65
N SER A 107 3.28 -20.41 -25.70
CA SER A 107 3.14 -19.82 -27.02
C SER A 107 1.69 -19.95 -27.47
N SER A 108 0.92 -18.89 -27.30
CA SER A 108 -0.28 -18.74 -28.10
C SER A 108 0.16 -18.75 -29.56
N ASP A 109 -0.51 -19.49 -30.41
CA ASP A 109 -0.29 -19.86 -31.83
C ASP A 109 0.28 -18.81 -32.81
N HIS A 110 1.09 -17.89 -32.37
CA HIS A 110 1.88 -17.04 -33.24
C HIS A 110 3.16 -17.76 -33.61
N LYS A 111 3.11 -18.52 -34.71
CA LYS A 111 4.34 -18.93 -35.43
C LYS A 111 5.19 -17.66 -35.57
N PRO A 112 6.44 -17.67 -35.12
CA PRO A 112 7.32 -16.55 -35.35
C PRO A 112 7.45 -16.36 -36.86
N THR A 113 6.93 -15.22 -37.34
CA THR A 113 6.93 -14.89 -38.78
C THR A 113 8.29 -14.39 -39.25
N ALA A 114 9.23 -14.20 -38.32
CA ALA A 114 10.59 -13.77 -38.63
C ALA A 114 11.57 -14.39 -37.63
N GLU A 115 12.67 -14.94 -38.14
CA GLU A 115 13.83 -15.31 -37.34
C GLU A 115 14.55 -14.01 -36.92
N TYR A 116 14.69 -13.79 -35.62
CA TYR A 116 15.48 -12.67 -35.09
C TYR A 116 16.97 -13.03 -35.14
N ILE A 117 17.79 -12.16 -35.70
CA ILE A 117 19.24 -12.25 -35.65
C ILE A 117 19.72 -11.63 -34.35
N TYR A 118 20.39 -12.42 -33.53
CA TYR A 118 20.95 -11.94 -32.25
C TYR A 118 22.45 -11.69 -32.38
N GLU A 119 22.92 -10.50 -32.07
CA GLU A 119 24.33 -10.15 -32.04
C GLU A 119 24.77 -9.85 -30.61
N PRO A 120 25.85 -10.44 -30.08
CA PRO A 120 26.70 -11.47 -30.68
C PRO A 120 26.10 -12.88 -30.62
N SER A 121 25.15 -13.15 -29.74
CA SER A 121 24.43 -14.44 -29.62
C SER A 121 23.14 -14.25 -28.79
N ALA A 122 22.14 -15.12 -28.98
CA ALA A 122 20.91 -15.13 -28.19
C ALA A 122 21.19 -15.26 -26.69
N GLN A 123 22.16 -16.06 -26.29
CA GLN A 123 22.54 -16.27 -24.89
C GLN A 123 23.14 -15.01 -24.28
N SER A 124 23.98 -14.26 -24.97
CA SER A 124 24.55 -13.02 -24.52
C SER A 124 23.49 -11.93 -24.37
N VAL A 125 22.59 -11.82 -25.34
CA VAL A 125 21.46 -10.86 -25.30
C VAL A 125 20.53 -11.18 -24.13
N LEU A 126 20.13 -12.44 -23.94
CA LEU A 126 19.30 -12.85 -22.82
C LEU A 126 19.99 -12.59 -21.46
N GLY A 127 21.30 -12.89 -21.36
CA GLY A 127 22.08 -12.63 -20.15
C GLY A 127 22.08 -11.16 -19.73
N TYR A 128 21.97 -10.24 -20.67
CA TYR A 128 21.84 -8.81 -20.41
C TYR A 128 20.37 -8.39 -20.12
N LEU A 129 19.42 -8.92 -20.90
CA LEU A 129 18.01 -8.51 -20.80
C LEU A 129 17.31 -9.00 -19.54
N LEU A 130 17.61 -10.24 -19.07
CA LEU A 130 16.94 -10.82 -17.92
C LEU A 130 17.13 -10.02 -16.62
N PRO A 131 18.37 -9.59 -16.26
CA PRO A 131 18.55 -8.69 -15.10
C PRO A 131 17.79 -7.38 -15.25
N GLN A 132 17.79 -6.79 -16.44
CA GLN A 132 17.06 -5.53 -16.70
C GLN A 132 15.54 -5.70 -16.56
N TYR A 133 15.01 -6.84 -17.01
CA TYR A 133 13.61 -7.17 -16.84
C TYR A 133 13.22 -7.25 -15.36
N ILE A 134 14.03 -7.94 -14.54
CA ILE A 134 13.79 -8.04 -13.09
C ILE A 134 13.76 -6.65 -12.44
N ILE A 135 14.79 -5.82 -12.71
CA ILE A 135 14.90 -4.47 -12.17
C ILE A 135 13.70 -3.63 -12.57
N THR A 136 13.33 -3.65 -13.85
CA THR A 136 12.21 -2.86 -14.38
C THR A 136 10.88 -3.32 -13.80
N THR A 137 10.68 -4.62 -13.63
CA THR A 137 9.46 -5.19 -13.02
C THR A 137 9.34 -4.78 -11.56
N ILE A 138 10.42 -4.85 -10.79
CA ILE A 138 10.43 -4.40 -9.40
C ILE A 138 10.18 -2.88 -9.35
N TYR A 139 10.83 -2.09 -10.20
CA TYR A 139 10.63 -0.65 -10.25
C TYR A 139 9.20 -0.26 -10.57
N ALA A 140 8.61 -0.86 -11.60
CA ALA A 140 7.21 -0.65 -11.95
C ALA A 140 6.25 -1.02 -10.80
N SER A 141 6.52 -2.11 -10.10
CA SER A 141 5.73 -2.55 -8.95
C SER A 141 5.85 -1.61 -7.75
N LEU A 142 7.04 -1.05 -7.51
CA LEU A 142 7.25 -0.01 -6.49
C LEU A 142 6.47 1.26 -6.81
N LEU A 143 6.49 1.72 -8.05
CA LEU A 143 5.72 2.89 -8.50
C LEU A 143 4.22 2.68 -8.37
N GLN A 144 3.72 1.52 -8.78
CA GLN A 144 2.30 1.18 -8.65
C GLN A 144 1.88 1.09 -7.18
N SER A 145 2.71 0.52 -6.31
CA SER A 145 2.47 0.46 -4.87
C SER A 145 2.47 1.85 -4.23
N ALA A 146 3.40 2.72 -4.61
CA ALA A 146 3.44 4.10 -4.14
C ALA A 146 2.20 4.89 -4.57
N ALA A 147 1.80 4.79 -5.83
CA ALA A 147 0.59 5.43 -6.34
C ALA A 147 -0.68 4.92 -5.62
N SER A 148 -0.77 3.60 -5.38
CA SER A 148 -1.88 2.98 -4.67
C SER A 148 -1.96 3.41 -3.21
N GLU A 149 -0.82 3.52 -2.53
CA GLU A 149 -0.76 4.00 -1.15
C GLU A 149 -1.16 5.47 -1.04
N LEU A 150 -0.63 6.33 -1.91
CA LEU A 150 -0.97 7.76 -1.95
C LEU A 150 -2.45 7.99 -2.23
N SER A 151 -3.01 7.24 -3.17
CA SER A 151 -4.44 7.30 -3.50
C SER A 151 -5.32 6.83 -2.35
N SER A 152 -4.96 5.72 -1.70
CA SER A 152 -5.67 5.23 -0.51
C SER A 152 -5.61 6.21 0.64
N ARG A 153 -4.48 6.90 0.81
CA ARG A 153 -4.29 7.96 1.81
C ARG A 153 -5.17 9.18 1.49
N MET A 154 -5.21 9.61 0.23
CA MET A 154 -6.04 10.71 -0.22
C MET A 154 -7.52 10.44 0.07
N ASN A 155 -8.04 9.27 -0.30
CA ASN A 155 -9.42 8.88 -0.04
C ASN A 155 -9.73 8.80 1.46
N ALA A 156 -8.84 8.24 2.26
CA ALA A 156 -9.02 8.17 3.70
C ALA A 156 -9.06 9.56 4.35
N MET A 157 -8.25 10.51 3.87
CA MET A 157 -8.23 11.87 4.36
C MET A 157 -9.45 12.67 3.90
N SER A 158 -9.92 12.48 2.67
CA SER A 158 -11.17 13.09 2.20
C SER A 158 -12.35 12.66 3.08
N ASN A 159 -12.52 11.34 3.29
CA ASN A 159 -13.57 10.82 4.17
C ASN A 159 -13.45 11.34 5.61
N ALA A 160 -12.22 11.51 6.12
CA ALA A 160 -12.01 12.07 7.45
C ALA A 160 -12.41 13.55 7.53
N THR A 161 -12.15 14.32 6.46
CA THR A 161 -12.56 15.72 6.36
C THR A 161 -14.08 15.85 6.34
N ASP A 162 -14.76 15.07 5.50
CA ASP A 162 -16.23 15.07 5.39
C ASP A 162 -16.88 14.72 6.74
N ASN A 163 -16.36 13.69 7.44
CA ASN A 163 -16.83 13.32 8.77
C ASN A 163 -16.59 14.43 9.81
N ALA A 164 -15.46 15.15 9.73
CA ALA A 164 -15.17 16.25 10.63
C ALA A 164 -16.12 17.43 10.40
N GLU A 165 -16.42 17.79 9.16
CA GLU A 165 -17.38 18.84 8.81
C GLU A 165 -18.80 18.50 9.30
N GLU A 166 -19.23 17.26 9.14
CA GLU A 166 -20.51 16.78 9.68
C GLU A 166 -20.56 16.92 11.22
N LEU A 167 -19.47 16.54 11.90
CA LEU A 167 -19.38 16.66 13.35
C LEU A 167 -19.42 18.11 13.81
N ILE A 168 -18.71 19.01 13.12
CA ILE A 168 -18.73 20.45 13.40
C ILE A 168 -20.16 20.99 13.28
N SER A 169 -20.87 20.67 12.19
CA SER A 169 -22.26 21.09 11.99
C SER A 169 -23.20 20.61 13.11
N LYS A 170 -23.03 19.36 13.55
CA LYS A 170 -23.81 18.81 14.68
C LYS A 170 -23.51 19.53 15.99
N LEU A 171 -22.24 19.83 16.24
CA LEU A 171 -21.81 20.55 17.44
C LEU A 171 -22.33 21.99 17.45
N ASP A 172 -22.31 22.67 16.31
CA ASP A 172 -22.84 24.03 16.17
C ASP A 172 -24.35 24.09 16.46
N LEU A 173 -25.11 23.15 15.93
CA LEU A 173 -26.54 23.03 16.22
C LEU A 173 -26.79 22.77 17.71
N HIS A 174 -26.02 21.84 18.30
CA HIS A 174 -26.12 21.55 19.73
C HIS A 174 -25.77 22.77 20.60
N TYR A 175 -24.68 23.44 20.28
CA TYR A 175 -24.25 24.67 20.96
C TYR A 175 -25.36 25.76 20.93
N ASN A 176 -25.91 26.03 19.74
CA ASN A 176 -26.98 27.01 19.59
C ASN A 176 -28.22 26.64 20.39
N LYS A 177 -28.58 25.34 20.40
CA LYS A 177 -29.72 24.86 21.22
C LYS A 177 -29.48 25.06 22.72
N VAL A 178 -28.30 24.72 23.22
CA VAL A 178 -27.93 24.88 24.63
C VAL A 178 -27.89 26.38 25.00
N ARG A 179 -27.30 27.20 24.12
CA ARG A 179 -27.26 28.66 24.33
C ARG A 179 -28.66 29.25 24.41
N GLN A 180 -29.56 28.91 23.46
CA GLN A 180 -30.94 29.38 23.49
C GLN A 180 -31.69 28.93 24.76
N ALA A 181 -31.52 27.67 25.17
CA ALA A 181 -32.12 27.17 26.40
C ALA A 181 -31.61 27.93 27.65
N GLY A 182 -30.31 28.23 27.68
CA GLY A 182 -29.72 29.07 28.76
C GLY A 182 -30.33 30.47 28.82
N ILE A 183 -30.36 31.16 27.66
CA ILE A 183 -30.98 32.52 27.58
C ILE A 183 -32.45 32.48 27.99
N THR A 184 -33.20 31.49 27.49
CA THR A 184 -34.63 31.34 27.85
C THR A 184 -34.81 31.14 29.35
N ARG A 185 -33.96 30.32 29.97
CA ARG A 185 -33.98 30.07 31.41
C ARG A 185 -33.68 31.34 32.21
N GLU A 186 -32.66 32.10 31.85
CA GLU A 186 -32.30 33.37 32.50
C GLU A 186 -33.44 34.38 32.38
N ILE A 187 -34.08 34.53 31.20
CA ILE A 187 -35.23 35.41 31.01
C ILE A 187 -36.39 34.96 31.89
N THR A 188 -36.67 33.65 31.95
CA THR A 188 -37.78 33.14 32.79
C THR A 188 -37.51 33.37 34.27
N GLU A 189 -36.30 33.21 34.75
CA GLU A 189 -35.88 33.48 36.13
C GLU A 189 -36.04 34.97 36.47
N ILE A 190 -35.65 35.89 35.57
CA ILE A 190 -35.77 37.33 35.74
C ILE A 190 -37.26 37.74 35.77
N VAL A 191 -38.08 37.28 34.83
CA VAL A 191 -39.51 37.60 34.74
C VAL A 191 -40.24 37.03 35.96
N GLY A 192 -39.96 35.79 36.35
CA GLY A 192 -40.60 35.20 37.56
C GLY A 192 -40.20 35.90 38.85
N GLY A 193 -38.94 36.37 38.96
CA GLY A 193 -38.50 37.18 40.07
C GLY A 193 -39.20 38.59 40.16
N ALA A 194 -39.36 39.21 38.97
CA ALA A 194 -40.08 40.49 38.87
C ALA A 194 -41.58 40.37 39.22
N GLU A 195 -42.23 39.32 38.81
CA GLU A 195 -43.64 39.03 39.08
C GLU A 195 -43.89 38.72 40.58
N ALA A 196 -42.98 37.98 41.21
CA ALA A 196 -43.01 37.75 42.67
C ALA A 196 -42.88 39.04 43.49
N HIS A 197 -42.12 40.03 42.98
CA HIS A 197 -41.94 41.32 43.64
C HIS A 197 -43.13 42.32 43.45
N HIS A 198 -44.00 42.08 42.47
CA HIS A 198 -45.19 42.87 42.19
C HIS A 198 -46.44 42.35 42.90
N SER A 199 -46.35 41.13 43.49
CA SER A 199 -47.47 40.50 44.19
C SER A 199 -47.53 40.78 45.71
N ASP A 200 -46.57 41.53 46.24
CA ASP A 200 -46.51 42.06 47.57
C ASP A 200 -46.85 43.60 47.57
#